data_cf1e061b95edab94fc3b7eb60e12938a
#
_entry.id   cf1e061b95edab94fc3b7eb60e12938a
#
_cell.length_a   1.000
_cell.length_b   1.000
_cell.length_c   1.000
_cell.angle_alpha   90.00
_cell.angle_beta   90.00
_cell.angle_gamma   90.00
#
_symmetry.space_group_name_H-M   'P 1'
#
loop_
_entity.id
_entity.type
_entity.pdbx_description
1 polymer ?
#
loop_
_entity_poly.entity_id
_entity_poly.type
_entity_poly.pdbx_seq_one_letter_code
_entity_poly.pdbx_strand_id
1 'polypeptide(L)'
;MPEKLFLTEQEVTFAEEKPILQRYEPGRINNQTIARIASNFHYCWEDEKIFALADKLRENESVMALGVVDRKGTVVGIIVRKDFFNTMVRPYARDVFRNHPVKEIMQETDRYDVNMNLFSVSEEISEDMRRPGVTYYVLTNEEGRFRGIFSTQDMLLYLSQITQSDIALARKLQSRIVRERDFVVGREFEFVASSRTAKGVGGDYYEIRQFEENL
;
A
#
# COMPACT_ATOMS: atom_id res chain seq x y z
N MET A 1 24.97 7.83 12.01
CA MET A 1 24.73 6.37 12.04
C MET A 1 23.22 6.19 12.06
N PRO A 2 22.57 5.64 11.04
CA PRO A 2 21.15 5.35 11.11
C PRO A 2 20.94 4.09 11.95
N GLU A 3 20.19 4.22 13.02
CA GLU A 3 19.74 3.07 13.82
C GLU A 3 18.91 2.15 12.94
N LYS A 4 19.42 0.96 12.73
CA LYS A 4 18.65 -0.18 12.23
C LYS A 4 17.58 -0.51 13.27
N LEU A 5 16.37 -0.02 13.06
CA LEU A 5 15.23 -0.50 13.84
C LEU A 5 14.87 -1.90 13.32
N PHE A 6 15.39 -2.89 14.00
CA PHE A 6 14.98 -4.27 13.84
C PHE A 6 13.53 -4.38 14.27
N LEU A 7 12.70 -4.92 13.38
CA LEU A 7 11.40 -5.47 13.75
C LEU A 7 11.67 -6.48 14.88
N THR A 8 11.17 -6.20 16.07
CA THR A 8 11.23 -7.16 17.17
C THR A 8 10.57 -8.43 16.67
N GLU A 9 11.33 -9.50 16.59
CA GLU A 9 10.84 -10.86 16.37
C GLU A 9 9.93 -11.24 17.55
N GLN A 10 8.66 -10.87 17.48
CA GLN A 10 7.68 -11.64 18.21
C GLN A 10 7.56 -12.97 17.46
N GLU A 11 8.20 -13.98 17.97
CA GLU A 11 7.95 -15.36 17.57
C GLU A 11 6.44 -15.58 17.67
N VAL A 12 5.79 -15.73 16.52
CA VAL A 12 4.41 -16.17 16.48
C VAL A 12 4.44 -17.62 16.98
N THR A 13 4.21 -17.79 18.27
CA THR A 13 4.11 -19.11 18.89
C THR A 13 2.78 -19.70 18.46
N PHE A 14 2.81 -20.63 17.55
CA PHE A 14 1.65 -21.29 16.98
C PHE A 14 1.19 -22.40 17.95
N ALA A 15 0.32 -22.10 18.90
CA ALA A 15 -0.29 -23.05 19.82
C ALA A 15 -1.53 -23.75 19.19
N GLU A 16 -1.87 -24.95 19.65
CA GLU A 16 -2.76 -25.89 18.98
C GLU A 16 -4.27 -25.55 18.95
N GLU A 17 -4.73 -24.49 19.63
CA GLU A 17 -6.13 -24.03 19.59
C GLU A 17 -6.22 -22.58 19.13
N LYS A 18 -6.03 -22.34 17.83
CA LYS A 18 -6.07 -20.98 17.29
C LYS A 18 -7.34 -20.74 16.49
N PRO A 19 -7.88 -19.50 16.50
CA PRO A 19 -9.01 -19.15 15.66
C PRO A 19 -8.68 -19.40 14.17
N ILE A 20 -9.65 -19.87 13.41
CA ILE A 20 -9.53 -20.21 11.99
C ILE A 20 -8.97 -19.03 11.17
N LEU A 21 -9.44 -17.81 11.47
CA LEU A 21 -8.95 -16.58 10.91
C LEU A 21 -8.01 -15.90 11.91
N GLN A 22 -6.75 -15.83 11.59
CA GLN A 22 -5.68 -15.22 12.37
C GLN A 22 -5.41 -13.81 11.90
N ARG A 23 -4.80 -12.98 12.76
CA ARG A 23 -4.33 -11.65 12.39
C ARG A 23 -2.88 -11.46 12.83
N TYR A 24 -2.04 -11.02 11.90
CA TYR A 24 -0.68 -10.60 12.20
C TYR A 24 -0.69 -9.17 12.74
N GLU A 25 0.04 -8.92 13.81
CA GLU A 25 0.22 -7.59 14.39
C GLU A 25 1.54 -6.99 13.90
N PRO A 26 1.50 -5.99 13.00
CA PRO A 26 2.71 -5.38 12.49
C PRO A 26 3.39 -4.52 13.55
N GLY A 27 4.71 -4.61 13.63
CA GLY A 27 5.54 -3.69 14.42
C GLY A 27 5.69 -2.30 13.76
N ARG A 28 6.70 -1.55 14.15
CA ARG A 28 7.00 -0.26 13.50
C ARG A 28 7.46 -0.47 12.06
N ILE A 29 6.87 0.27 11.14
CA ILE A 29 7.11 0.16 9.70
C ILE A 29 7.96 1.33 9.23
N ASN A 30 9.01 1.05 8.43
CA ASN A 30 9.83 2.08 7.79
C ASN A 30 9.06 2.73 6.62
N ASN A 31 9.20 4.04 6.47
CA ASN A 31 8.43 4.85 5.51
C ASN A 31 8.74 4.59 4.03
N GLN A 32 9.85 3.91 3.71
CA GLN A 32 10.28 3.67 2.33
C GLN A 32 10.11 2.22 1.87
N THR A 33 9.62 1.34 2.74
CA THR A 33 9.44 -0.07 2.42
C THR A 33 8.01 -0.38 2.00
N ILE A 34 7.85 -1.48 1.24
CA ILE A 34 6.55 -1.97 0.78
C ILE A 34 5.60 -2.31 1.93
N ALA A 35 6.13 -2.65 3.10
CA ALA A 35 5.34 -2.91 4.31
C ALA A 35 4.36 -1.77 4.66
N ARG A 36 4.67 -0.53 4.24
CA ARG A 36 3.86 0.65 4.54
C ARG A 36 2.48 0.64 3.92
N ILE A 37 2.32 -0.03 2.80
CA ILE A 37 1.03 -0.09 2.09
C ILE A 37 0.22 -1.34 2.43
N ALA A 38 0.72 -2.18 3.34
CA ALA A 38 -0.05 -3.33 3.82
C ALA A 38 -1.40 -2.87 4.41
N SER A 39 -2.48 -3.37 3.85
CA SER A 39 -3.85 -3.02 4.24
C SER A 39 -4.56 -4.15 4.98
N ASN A 40 -4.08 -5.38 4.83
CA ASN A 40 -4.68 -6.54 5.45
C ASN A 40 -3.62 -7.46 6.07
N PHE A 41 -3.91 -7.95 7.27
CA PHE A 41 -3.00 -8.76 8.07
C PHE A 41 -3.60 -10.13 8.46
N HIS A 42 -4.68 -10.53 7.80
CA HIS A 42 -5.35 -11.79 8.10
C HIS A 42 -4.73 -12.95 7.32
N TYR A 43 -4.67 -14.09 7.99
CA TYR A 43 -4.22 -15.35 7.41
C TYR A 43 -4.95 -16.54 8.02
N CYS A 44 -4.89 -17.69 7.35
CA CYS A 44 -5.35 -18.97 7.87
C CYS A 44 -4.33 -20.07 7.58
N TRP A 45 -4.53 -21.22 8.23
CA TRP A 45 -3.71 -22.40 7.97
C TRP A 45 -4.16 -23.09 6.67
N GLU A 46 -3.22 -23.70 5.95
CA GLU A 46 -3.48 -24.43 4.70
C GLU A 46 -4.44 -25.62 4.88
N ASP A 47 -4.45 -26.21 6.08
CA ASP A 47 -5.27 -27.38 6.45
C ASP A 47 -6.60 -27.01 7.10
N GLU A 48 -6.93 -25.73 7.24
CA GLU A 48 -8.26 -25.32 7.69
C GLU A 48 -9.36 -25.78 6.75
N LYS A 49 -10.52 -26.12 7.31
CA LYS A 49 -11.67 -26.54 6.50
C LYS A 49 -12.28 -25.36 5.76
N ILE A 50 -12.51 -25.55 4.47
CA ILE A 50 -13.06 -24.52 3.57
C ILE A 50 -14.36 -23.92 4.12
N PHE A 51 -15.31 -24.72 4.60
CA PHE A 51 -16.57 -24.21 5.12
C PHE A 51 -16.43 -23.49 6.45
N ALA A 52 -15.53 -23.91 7.31
CA ALA A 52 -15.24 -23.20 8.54
C ALA A 52 -14.63 -21.80 8.26
N LEU A 53 -13.73 -21.72 7.27
CA LEU A 53 -13.23 -20.43 6.79
C LEU A 53 -14.34 -19.58 6.15
N ALA A 54 -15.26 -20.19 5.38
CA ALA A 54 -16.37 -19.47 4.76
C ALA A 54 -17.26 -18.78 5.81
N ASP A 55 -17.57 -19.46 6.91
CA ASP A 55 -18.37 -18.89 8.00
C ASP A 55 -17.63 -17.71 8.66
N LYS A 56 -16.32 -17.87 8.92
CA LYS A 56 -15.50 -16.78 9.48
C LYS A 56 -15.36 -15.58 8.53
N LEU A 57 -15.27 -15.81 7.23
CA LEU A 57 -15.26 -14.72 6.25
C LEU A 57 -16.61 -14.01 6.16
N ARG A 58 -17.75 -14.70 6.35
CA ARG A 58 -19.07 -14.05 6.42
C ARG A 58 -19.19 -13.13 7.62
N GLU A 59 -18.64 -13.54 8.78
CA GLU A 59 -18.60 -12.71 9.99
C GLU A 59 -17.67 -11.49 9.85
N ASN A 60 -16.66 -11.55 8.94
CA ASN A 60 -15.63 -10.53 8.76
C ASN A 60 -15.66 -9.98 7.34
N GLU A 61 -16.65 -9.16 7.00
CA GLU A 61 -16.88 -8.64 5.66
C GLU A 61 -15.74 -7.75 5.13
N SER A 62 -15.00 -7.11 6.00
CA SER A 62 -13.87 -6.23 5.62
C SER A 62 -12.65 -6.99 5.10
N VAL A 63 -12.58 -8.31 5.32
CA VAL A 63 -11.45 -9.13 4.85
C VAL A 63 -11.66 -9.48 3.39
N MET A 64 -10.96 -8.77 2.49
CA MET A 64 -11.06 -8.97 1.03
C MET A 64 -10.08 -10.01 0.50
N ALA A 65 -8.97 -10.21 1.20
CA ALA A 65 -7.99 -11.25 0.91
C ALA A 65 -7.34 -11.72 2.22
N LEU A 66 -6.85 -12.95 2.25
CA LEU A 66 -6.08 -13.46 3.38
C LEU A 66 -4.96 -14.39 2.90
N GLY A 67 -3.85 -14.39 3.63
CA GLY A 67 -2.73 -15.30 3.37
C GLY A 67 -3.07 -16.72 3.80
N VAL A 68 -2.56 -17.70 3.06
CA VAL A 68 -2.59 -19.10 3.47
C VAL A 68 -1.18 -19.51 3.85
N VAL A 69 -1.03 -20.06 5.05
CA VAL A 69 0.29 -20.42 5.59
C VAL A 69 0.35 -21.89 5.99
N ASP A 70 1.55 -22.46 5.91
CA ASP A 70 1.84 -23.79 6.46
C ASP A 70 1.97 -23.75 7.99
N ARG A 71 2.20 -24.92 8.60
CA ARG A 71 2.39 -25.06 10.06
C ARG A 71 3.62 -24.30 10.62
N LYS A 72 4.54 -23.86 9.75
CA LYS A 72 5.71 -23.04 10.13
C LYS A 72 5.45 -21.54 10.00
N GLY A 73 4.26 -21.17 9.47
CA GLY A 73 3.91 -19.78 9.17
C GLY A 73 4.44 -19.27 7.83
N THR A 74 5.00 -20.16 7.01
CA THR A 74 5.46 -19.84 5.65
C THR A 74 4.25 -19.70 4.73
N VAL A 75 4.24 -18.67 3.91
CA VAL A 75 3.16 -18.45 2.95
C VAL A 75 3.18 -19.55 1.89
N VAL A 76 2.02 -20.16 1.66
CA VAL A 76 1.82 -21.17 0.60
C VAL A 76 0.86 -20.68 -0.49
N GLY A 77 0.03 -19.67 -0.21
CA GLY A 77 -0.90 -19.11 -1.18
C GLY A 77 -1.71 -17.96 -0.62
N ILE A 78 -2.77 -17.60 -1.33
CA ILE A 78 -3.71 -16.55 -0.97
C ILE A 78 -5.14 -17.01 -1.23
N ILE A 79 -6.08 -16.53 -0.43
CA ILE A 79 -7.51 -16.59 -0.70
C ILE A 79 -8.00 -15.17 -0.98
N VAL A 80 -8.56 -14.96 -2.17
CA VAL A 80 -9.26 -13.71 -2.51
C VAL A 80 -10.76 -13.95 -2.28
N ARG A 81 -11.38 -13.14 -1.43
CA ARG A 81 -12.77 -13.29 -1.00
C ARG A 81 -13.75 -13.50 -2.15
N LYS A 82 -13.65 -12.67 -3.19
CA LYS A 82 -14.54 -12.74 -4.35
C LYS A 82 -14.49 -14.12 -5.02
N ASP A 83 -13.28 -14.62 -5.28
CA ASP A 83 -13.10 -15.88 -6.00
C ASP A 83 -13.43 -17.08 -5.13
N PHE A 84 -13.13 -16.97 -3.84
CA PHE A 84 -13.52 -17.95 -2.84
C PHE A 84 -15.04 -18.14 -2.81
N PHE A 85 -15.82 -17.07 -2.67
CA PHE A 85 -17.27 -17.18 -2.65
C PHE A 85 -17.85 -17.55 -4.00
N ASN A 86 -17.27 -17.12 -5.12
CA ASN A 86 -17.65 -17.58 -6.44
C ASN A 86 -17.51 -19.12 -6.60
N THR A 87 -16.49 -19.69 -5.97
CA THR A 87 -16.31 -21.15 -5.93
C THR A 87 -17.37 -21.82 -5.06
N MET A 88 -17.73 -21.21 -3.92
CA MET A 88 -18.72 -21.76 -2.98
C MET A 88 -20.15 -21.73 -3.48
N VAL A 89 -20.53 -20.86 -4.41
CA VAL A 89 -21.88 -20.80 -4.97
C VAL A 89 -22.09 -21.75 -6.17
N ARG A 90 -21.05 -22.45 -6.62
CA ARG A 90 -21.20 -23.45 -7.68
C ARG A 90 -22.10 -24.60 -7.24
N PRO A 91 -22.90 -25.19 -8.18
CA PRO A 91 -23.66 -26.39 -7.88
C PRO A 91 -22.79 -27.48 -7.27
N TYR A 92 -23.27 -28.15 -6.24
CA TYR A 92 -22.56 -29.23 -5.51
C TYR A 92 -21.28 -28.81 -4.77
N ALA A 93 -20.92 -27.53 -4.70
CA ALA A 93 -19.73 -27.07 -3.99
C ALA A 93 -19.71 -27.55 -2.52
N ARG A 94 -20.89 -27.57 -1.88
CA ARG A 94 -21.02 -28.06 -0.49
C ARG A 94 -20.67 -29.52 -0.35
N ASP A 95 -21.07 -30.37 -1.28
CA ASP A 95 -20.78 -31.79 -1.26
C ASP A 95 -19.33 -32.08 -1.59
N VAL A 96 -18.78 -31.33 -2.56
CA VAL A 96 -17.38 -31.45 -3.00
C VAL A 96 -16.41 -30.97 -1.93
N PHE A 97 -16.64 -29.81 -1.31
CA PHE A 97 -15.67 -29.14 -0.44
C PHE A 97 -15.91 -29.28 1.06
N ARG A 98 -16.93 -30.06 1.48
CA ARG A 98 -17.38 -30.13 2.87
C ARG A 98 -16.28 -30.36 3.92
N ASN A 99 -15.34 -31.25 3.60
CA ASN A 99 -14.25 -31.62 4.50
C ASN A 99 -12.87 -31.33 3.91
N HIS A 100 -12.81 -30.61 2.80
CA HIS A 100 -11.56 -30.32 2.09
C HIS A 100 -10.82 -29.15 2.74
N PRO A 101 -9.49 -29.20 2.73
CA PRO A 101 -8.65 -28.13 3.27
C PRO A 101 -8.55 -26.94 2.31
N VAL A 102 -8.29 -25.76 2.87
CA VAL A 102 -8.15 -24.48 2.12
C VAL A 102 -7.11 -24.55 1.02
N LYS A 103 -6.04 -25.32 1.22
CA LYS A 103 -4.97 -25.49 0.21
C LYS A 103 -5.46 -25.95 -1.16
N GLU A 104 -6.61 -26.60 -1.26
CA GLU A 104 -7.14 -27.10 -2.53
C GLU A 104 -7.82 -26.03 -3.38
N ILE A 105 -8.14 -24.87 -2.77
CA ILE A 105 -8.82 -23.76 -3.45
C ILE A 105 -8.07 -22.43 -3.32
N MET A 106 -6.93 -22.41 -2.64
CA MET A 106 -6.07 -21.23 -2.62
C MET A 106 -5.49 -20.96 -4.00
N GLN A 107 -5.10 -19.73 -4.22
CA GLN A 107 -4.43 -19.27 -5.44
C GLN A 107 -2.94 -19.09 -5.18
N GLU A 108 -2.14 -19.26 -6.20
CA GLU A 108 -0.75 -18.79 -6.20
C GLU A 108 -0.73 -17.27 -6.20
N THR A 109 0.29 -16.68 -5.60
CA THR A 109 0.46 -15.23 -5.53
C THR A 109 1.94 -14.88 -5.50
N ASP A 110 2.28 -13.74 -6.08
CA ASP A 110 3.59 -13.16 -5.92
C ASP A 110 3.81 -12.71 -4.47
N ARG A 111 5.05 -12.86 -4.04
CA ARG A 111 5.47 -12.55 -2.66
C ARG A 111 6.57 -11.51 -2.70
N TYR A 112 6.43 -10.51 -1.86
CA TYR A 112 7.41 -9.44 -1.72
C TYR A 112 7.95 -9.39 -0.31
N ASP A 113 9.28 -9.24 -0.17
CA ASP A 113 9.86 -9.01 1.15
C ASP A 113 9.45 -7.65 1.69
N VAL A 114 9.05 -7.59 2.94
CA VAL A 114 8.58 -6.36 3.62
C VAL A 114 9.58 -5.21 3.57
N ASN A 115 10.86 -5.51 3.38
CA ASN A 115 11.95 -4.54 3.33
C ASN A 115 12.23 -4.03 1.91
N MET A 116 11.60 -4.59 0.88
CA MET A 116 11.78 -4.10 -0.49
C MET A 116 11.36 -2.64 -0.63
N ASN A 117 12.05 -1.93 -1.52
CA ASN A 117 11.71 -0.56 -1.84
C ASN A 117 10.35 -0.50 -2.54
N LEU A 118 9.48 0.37 -2.06
CA LEU A 118 8.12 0.50 -2.56
C LEU A 118 8.07 0.86 -4.05
N PHE A 119 8.95 1.76 -4.52
CA PHE A 119 8.96 2.18 -5.92
C PHE A 119 9.41 1.05 -6.86
N SER A 120 10.41 0.25 -6.46
CA SER A 120 10.82 -0.93 -7.23
C SER A 120 9.66 -1.93 -7.38
N VAL A 121 8.93 -2.22 -6.30
CA VAL A 121 7.76 -3.08 -6.39
C VAL A 121 6.66 -2.45 -7.25
N SER A 122 6.47 -1.12 -7.19
CA SER A 122 5.46 -0.46 -8.03
C SER A 122 5.75 -0.57 -9.52
N GLU A 123 7.03 -0.58 -9.91
CA GLU A 123 7.46 -0.81 -11.30
C GLU A 123 7.14 -2.25 -11.74
N GLU A 124 7.44 -3.24 -10.90
CA GLU A 124 7.17 -4.66 -11.19
C GLU A 124 5.67 -4.93 -11.41
N ILE A 125 4.80 -4.37 -10.54
CA ILE A 125 3.35 -4.60 -10.64
C ILE A 125 2.63 -3.60 -11.55
N SER A 126 3.34 -2.75 -12.28
CA SER A 126 2.76 -1.65 -13.07
C SER A 126 1.74 -2.12 -14.10
N GLU A 127 1.98 -3.29 -14.73
CA GLU A 127 1.04 -3.88 -15.70
C GLU A 127 -0.26 -4.34 -15.01
N ASP A 128 -0.18 -4.88 -13.81
CA ASP A 128 -1.36 -5.31 -13.06
C ASP A 128 -2.19 -4.11 -12.57
N MET A 129 -1.53 -2.97 -12.27
CA MET A 129 -2.24 -1.73 -11.95
C MET A 129 -3.05 -1.15 -13.13
N ARG A 130 -2.70 -1.51 -14.37
CA ARG A 130 -3.43 -1.10 -15.58
C ARG A 130 -4.61 -2.01 -15.90
N ARG A 131 -4.63 -3.23 -15.36
CA ARG A 131 -5.71 -4.19 -15.62
C ARG A 131 -6.96 -3.84 -14.83
N PRO A 132 -8.15 -4.13 -15.38
CA PRO A 132 -9.38 -3.97 -14.61
C PRO A 132 -9.43 -5.01 -13.48
N GLY A 133 -9.75 -4.54 -12.27
CA GLY A 133 -9.84 -5.38 -11.08
C GLY A 133 -8.80 -5.02 -10.03
N VAL A 134 -8.77 -5.80 -8.97
CA VAL A 134 -7.83 -5.65 -7.86
C VAL A 134 -7.02 -6.94 -7.75
N THR A 135 -5.71 -6.82 -7.90
CA THR A 135 -4.76 -7.90 -7.66
C THR A 135 -4.19 -7.75 -6.25
N TYR A 136 -4.05 -8.86 -5.54
CA TYR A 136 -3.53 -8.92 -4.18
C TYR A 136 -2.18 -9.62 -4.16
N TYR A 137 -1.28 -9.12 -3.33
CA TYR A 137 0.09 -9.62 -3.16
C TYR A 137 0.37 -9.86 -1.68
N VAL A 138 1.17 -10.88 -1.40
CA VAL A 138 1.52 -11.22 -0.02
C VAL A 138 2.89 -10.66 0.35
N LEU A 139 2.97 -10.06 1.52
CA LEU A 139 4.21 -9.62 2.14
C LEU A 139 4.76 -10.72 3.04
N THR A 140 6.06 -10.96 2.90
CA THR A 140 6.79 -11.94 3.70
C THR A 140 8.05 -11.31 4.29
N ASN A 141 8.65 -11.96 5.28
CA ASN A 141 10.04 -11.70 5.64
C ASN A 141 11.00 -12.58 4.81
N GLU A 142 12.30 -12.46 5.05
CA GLU A 142 13.36 -13.25 4.39
C GLU A 142 13.17 -14.77 4.53
N GLU A 143 12.50 -15.22 5.59
CA GLU A 143 12.17 -16.64 5.82
C GLU A 143 10.89 -17.10 5.12
N GLY A 144 10.22 -16.21 4.36
CA GLY A 144 8.95 -16.49 3.69
C GLY A 144 7.74 -16.50 4.61
N ARG A 145 7.86 -16.04 5.87
CA ARG A 145 6.76 -15.98 6.83
C ARG A 145 5.84 -14.79 6.53
N PHE A 146 4.56 -15.01 6.70
CA PHE A 146 3.53 -14.01 6.47
C PHE A 146 3.73 -12.73 7.29
N ARG A 147 3.57 -11.56 6.63
CA ARG A 147 3.66 -10.22 7.23
C ARG A 147 2.51 -9.31 6.89
N GLY A 148 1.73 -9.61 5.88
CA GLY A 148 0.59 -8.82 5.46
C GLY A 148 0.22 -9.03 3.99
N ILE A 149 -0.75 -8.25 3.55
CA ILE A 149 -1.23 -8.23 2.17
C ILE A 149 -1.40 -6.78 1.75
N PHE A 150 -1.03 -6.49 0.52
CA PHE A 150 -1.40 -5.24 -0.15
C PHE A 150 -2.04 -5.55 -1.50
N SER A 151 -2.67 -4.56 -2.08
CA SER A 151 -3.31 -4.66 -3.39
C SER A 151 -2.79 -3.60 -4.36
N THR A 152 -3.08 -3.79 -5.66
CA THR A 152 -2.86 -2.76 -6.67
C THR A 152 -3.55 -1.44 -6.31
N GLN A 153 -4.71 -1.50 -5.64
CA GLN A 153 -5.43 -0.31 -5.19
C GLN A 153 -4.70 0.41 -4.05
N ASP A 154 -4.16 -0.33 -3.08
CA ASP A 154 -3.35 0.25 -1.99
C ASP A 154 -2.12 0.96 -2.54
N MET A 155 -1.44 0.35 -3.52
CA MET A 155 -0.30 0.96 -4.21
C MET A 155 -0.69 2.26 -4.90
N LEU A 156 -1.75 2.27 -5.70
CA LEU A 156 -2.23 3.46 -6.40
C LEU A 156 -2.61 4.59 -5.44
N LEU A 157 -3.31 4.27 -4.36
CA LEU A 157 -3.67 5.25 -3.34
C LEU A 157 -2.44 5.87 -2.69
N TYR A 158 -1.45 5.05 -2.34
CA TYR A 158 -0.23 5.53 -1.72
C TYR A 158 0.62 6.40 -2.66
N LEU A 159 0.80 5.99 -3.92
CA LEU A 159 1.51 6.76 -4.93
C LEU A 159 0.82 8.11 -5.18
N SER A 160 -0.51 8.13 -5.23
CA SER A 160 -1.30 9.36 -5.33
C SER A 160 -1.06 10.30 -4.14
N GLN A 161 -1.04 9.78 -2.92
CA GLN A 161 -0.79 10.58 -1.71
C GLN A 161 0.61 11.18 -1.70
N ILE A 162 1.64 10.42 -2.07
CA ILE A 162 3.02 10.94 -2.18
C ILE A 162 3.06 12.06 -3.21
N THR A 163 2.53 11.83 -4.40
CA THR A 163 2.53 12.83 -5.48
C THR A 163 1.85 14.13 -5.04
N GLN A 164 0.71 14.05 -4.35
CA GLN A 164 0.01 15.22 -3.83
C GLN A 164 0.84 15.95 -2.75
N SER A 165 1.51 15.21 -1.88
CA SER A 165 2.38 15.77 -0.85
C SER A 165 3.59 16.50 -1.46
N ASP A 166 4.19 15.92 -2.48
CA ASP A 166 5.33 16.52 -3.18
C ASP A 166 4.93 17.80 -3.92
N ILE A 167 3.78 17.78 -4.59
CA ILE A 167 3.21 18.99 -5.23
C ILE A 167 2.93 20.09 -4.20
N ALA A 168 2.36 19.73 -3.04
CA ALA A 168 2.07 20.69 -1.98
C ALA A 168 3.35 21.28 -1.39
N LEU A 169 4.39 20.46 -1.20
CA LEU A 169 5.71 20.90 -0.75
C LEU A 169 6.37 21.84 -1.78
N ALA A 170 6.39 21.44 -3.05
CA ALA A 170 6.94 22.26 -4.14
C ALA A 170 6.25 23.62 -4.23
N ARG A 171 4.90 23.65 -4.10
CA ARG A 171 4.11 24.89 -4.05
C ARG A 171 4.51 25.76 -2.86
N LYS A 172 4.66 25.16 -1.68
CA LYS A 172 5.08 25.88 -0.47
C LYS A 172 6.49 26.46 -0.58
N LEU A 173 7.41 25.76 -1.23
CA LEU A 173 8.75 26.27 -1.50
C LEU A 173 8.71 27.39 -2.52
N GLN A 174 7.97 27.22 -3.62
CA GLN A 174 7.84 28.23 -4.64
C GLN A 174 7.23 29.54 -4.08
N SER A 175 6.19 29.48 -3.27
CA SER A 175 5.56 30.69 -2.65
C SER A 175 6.49 31.44 -1.70
N ARG A 176 7.59 30.83 -1.26
CA ARG A 176 8.63 31.53 -0.48
C ARG A 176 9.69 32.19 -1.34
N ILE A 177 9.89 31.70 -2.56
CA ILE A 177 10.93 32.16 -3.48
C ILE A 177 10.35 33.20 -4.44
N VAL A 178 9.17 32.94 -4.99
CA VAL A 178 8.48 33.82 -5.94
C VAL A 178 7.32 34.48 -5.21
N ARG A 179 7.36 35.82 -5.11
CA ARG A 179 6.24 36.58 -4.57
C ARG A 179 5.08 36.51 -5.56
N GLU A 180 3.87 36.27 -5.07
CA GLU A 180 2.68 36.26 -5.93
C GLU A 180 2.41 37.63 -6.55
N ARG A 181 2.84 38.68 -5.86
CA ARG A 181 2.70 40.06 -6.32
C ARG A 181 3.79 40.92 -5.71
N ASP A 182 4.48 41.66 -6.57
CA ASP A 182 5.42 42.71 -6.18
C ASP A 182 4.90 44.07 -6.64
N PHE A 183 5.16 45.08 -5.81
CA PHE A 183 4.70 46.41 -6.03
C PHE A 183 5.88 47.38 -5.81
N VAL A 184 6.24 48.11 -6.81
CA VAL A 184 7.30 49.13 -6.72
C VAL A 184 6.72 50.46 -7.16
N VAL A 185 6.82 51.46 -6.30
CA VAL A 185 6.38 52.84 -6.57
C VAL A 185 7.61 53.72 -6.72
N GLY A 186 7.82 54.25 -7.90
CA GLY A 186 8.81 55.29 -8.20
C GLY A 186 8.19 56.65 -8.11
N ARG A 187 9.01 57.73 -8.34
CA ARG A 187 8.51 59.12 -8.34
C ARG A 187 7.53 59.42 -9.48
N GLU A 188 7.72 58.75 -10.63
CA GLU A 188 6.95 59.02 -11.84
C GLU A 188 6.27 57.77 -12.42
N PHE A 189 6.38 56.63 -11.77
CA PHE A 189 5.82 55.38 -12.26
C PHE A 189 5.42 54.44 -11.10
N GLU A 190 4.48 53.57 -11.40
CA GLU A 190 4.13 52.38 -10.58
C GLU A 190 4.41 51.14 -11.41
N PHE A 191 5.05 50.17 -10.80
CA PHE A 191 5.32 48.88 -11.44
C PHE A 191 4.67 47.77 -10.60
N VAL A 192 3.87 46.91 -11.23
CA VAL A 192 3.24 45.77 -10.64
C VAL A 192 3.65 44.52 -11.38
N ALA A 193 4.27 43.57 -10.70
CA ALA A 193 4.53 42.25 -11.22
C ALA A 193 3.70 41.21 -10.48
N SER A 194 3.15 40.27 -11.19
CA SER A 194 2.43 39.14 -10.59
C SER A 194 2.73 37.87 -11.34
N SER A 195 2.93 36.78 -10.62
CA SER A 195 3.04 35.44 -11.18
C SER A 195 1.92 34.57 -10.62
N ARG A 196 1.22 33.88 -11.51
CA ARG A 196 0.16 32.96 -11.13
C ARG A 196 0.32 31.64 -11.88
N THR A 197 0.54 30.58 -11.13
CA THR A 197 0.74 29.25 -11.71
C THR A 197 -0.57 28.60 -12.11
N ALA A 198 -0.66 28.07 -13.33
CA ALA A 198 -1.89 27.47 -13.86
C ALA A 198 -2.24 26.13 -13.18
N LYS A 199 -1.23 25.36 -12.76
CA LYS A 199 -1.41 24.00 -12.17
C LYS A 199 -0.77 23.81 -10.79
N GLY A 200 -0.56 24.91 -10.07
CA GLY A 200 -0.13 24.87 -8.67
C GLY A 200 1.38 24.93 -8.42
N VAL A 201 2.23 24.52 -9.36
CA VAL A 201 3.68 24.74 -9.39
C VAL A 201 4.04 25.19 -10.80
N GLY A 202 4.77 26.31 -10.92
CA GLY A 202 5.20 26.88 -12.21
C GLY A 202 6.72 26.95 -12.29
N GLY A 203 7.25 27.01 -13.52
CA GLY A 203 8.67 27.20 -13.80
C GLY A 203 9.07 28.66 -13.89
N ASP A 204 8.12 29.58 -13.92
CA ASP A 204 8.39 30.99 -14.15
C ASP A 204 8.89 31.67 -12.88
N TYR A 205 9.90 32.50 -13.03
CA TYR A 205 10.50 33.32 -11.99
C TYR A 205 10.65 34.74 -12.46
N TYR A 206 10.36 35.70 -11.62
CA TYR A 206 10.71 37.08 -11.82
C TYR A 206 11.36 37.65 -10.56
N GLU A 207 12.23 38.65 -10.75
CA GLU A 207 12.84 39.43 -9.69
C GLU A 207 12.83 40.92 -10.09
N ILE A 208 12.43 41.77 -9.15
CA ILE A 208 12.50 43.22 -9.34
C ILE A 208 13.66 43.73 -8.48
N ARG A 209 14.63 44.38 -9.12
CA ARG A 209 15.75 45.04 -8.44
C ARG A 209 15.73 46.51 -8.72
N GLN A 210 15.79 47.32 -7.68
CA GLN A 210 15.94 48.76 -7.77
C GLN A 210 17.41 49.09 -7.60
N PHE A 211 17.99 49.80 -8.57
CA PHE A 211 19.37 50.31 -8.54
C PHE A 211 19.32 51.79 -8.15
N GLU A 212 20.21 52.24 -7.25
CA GLU A 212 20.12 53.54 -6.57
C GLU A 212 20.23 54.76 -7.48
N GLU A 213 20.61 54.66 -8.77
CA GLU A 213 20.87 55.84 -9.57
C GLU A 213 20.21 55.97 -10.95
N ASN A 214 19.46 55.03 -11.44
CA ASN A 214 18.72 55.25 -12.71
C ASN A 214 17.65 54.15 -12.92
N LEU A 215 16.48 54.51 -12.65
CA LEU A 215 15.30 54.04 -13.36
C LEU A 215 14.74 55.25 -14.08
#